data_aae91b60a0cb16657a4df077c04460c5
#
_entry.id   aae91b60a0cb16657a4df077c04460c5
#
_cell.length_a   1.000
_cell.length_b   1.000
_cell.length_c   1.000
_cell.angle_alpha   90.00
_cell.angle_beta   90.00
_cell.angle_gamma   90.00
#
_symmetry.space_group_name_H-M   'P 1'
#
loop_
_entity.id
_entity.type
_entity.pdbx_description
1 polymer ?
#
loop_
_entity_poly.entity_id
_entity_poly.type
_entity_poly.pdbx_seq_one_letter_code
_entity_poly.pdbx_strand_id
1 'polypeptide(L)'
;MSILVTRPSPAGEELVSRLRTLGQVAWSFPLIEFSPGRELATVASRLSALTENDLVFALSQHAVTFADAELRQQEKSWPSLPRYFAIGRTTALALHTVSGFNIHYPLDREISEVLLQLPELQNIAGKRALILRGNGGRELIGETLTARGADVDFCECYQRSAKNYDGAEEAMRWQSRGVTTVVVTSGEMLQQLWSLIPQWYREHWLLRCRLLVVSERLAHLARELGWQDIKVADNADNDALLRALQ
;
A
#
# COMPACT_ATOMS: atom_id res chain seq x y z
N MET A 1 -14.80 2.42 -24.43
CA MET A 1 -14.24 1.67 -23.29
C MET A 1 -14.54 2.43 -22.01
N SER A 2 -15.05 1.74 -21.00
CA SER A 2 -15.34 2.31 -19.70
C SER A 2 -14.59 1.51 -18.65
N ILE A 3 -13.84 2.20 -17.80
CA ILE A 3 -12.79 1.62 -16.96
C ILE A 3 -13.18 1.74 -15.49
N LEU A 4 -13.10 0.63 -14.76
CA LEU A 4 -13.30 0.57 -13.32
C LEU A 4 -11.95 0.35 -12.63
N VAL A 5 -11.54 1.30 -11.80
CA VAL A 5 -10.25 1.28 -11.10
C VAL A 5 -10.49 0.88 -9.66
N THR A 6 -9.92 -0.26 -9.23
CA THR A 6 -10.15 -0.80 -7.89
C THR A 6 -9.05 -0.45 -6.88
N ARG A 7 -8.07 0.35 -7.29
CA ARG A 7 -6.98 0.78 -6.40
C ARG A 7 -7.51 1.58 -5.21
N PRO A 8 -6.92 1.41 -4.03
CA PRO A 8 -7.28 2.23 -2.87
C PRO A 8 -6.88 3.70 -3.06
N SER A 9 -7.54 4.56 -2.30
CA SER A 9 -7.25 5.99 -2.25
C SER A 9 -5.83 6.24 -1.70
N PRO A 10 -5.09 7.24 -2.18
CA PRO A 10 -5.44 8.22 -3.22
C PRO A 10 -5.07 7.76 -4.64
N ALA A 11 -4.33 6.66 -4.80
CA ALA A 11 -3.81 6.24 -6.10
C ALA A 11 -4.92 5.93 -7.11
N GLY A 12 -6.03 5.36 -6.64
CA GLY A 12 -7.17 5.04 -7.50
C GLY A 12 -7.81 6.29 -8.12
N GLU A 13 -8.10 7.29 -7.30
CA GLU A 13 -8.70 8.54 -7.76
C GLU A 13 -7.73 9.33 -8.67
N GLU A 14 -6.45 9.28 -8.38
CA GLU A 14 -5.42 9.90 -9.22
C GLU A 14 -5.41 9.28 -10.62
N LEU A 15 -5.44 7.96 -10.71
CA LEU A 15 -5.50 7.27 -12.01
C LEU A 15 -6.79 7.61 -12.76
N VAL A 16 -7.93 7.61 -12.08
CA VAL A 16 -9.22 7.98 -12.66
C VAL A 16 -9.19 9.41 -13.20
N SER A 17 -8.65 10.35 -12.45
CA SER A 17 -8.52 11.75 -12.88
C SER A 17 -7.66 11.88 -14.13
N ARG A 18 -6.53 11.18 -14.19
CA ARG A 18 -5.64 11.18 -15.36
C ARG A 18 -6.31 10.57 -16.59
N LEU A 19 -7.06 9.47 -16.41
CA LEU A 19 -7.82 8.84 -17.50
C LEU A 19 -8.89 9.78 -18.06
N ARG A 20 -9.62 10.45 -17.17
CA ARG A 20 -10.66 11.42 -17.58
C ARG A 20 -10.06 12.60 -18.33
N THR A 21 -8.90 13.08 -17.92
CA THR A 21 -8.19 14.15 -18.63
C THR A 21 -7.84 13.75 -20.07
N LEU A 22 -7.60 12.45 -20.30
CA LEU A 22 -7.34 11.90 -21.63
C LEU A 22 -8.63 11.57 -22.41
N GLY A 23 -9.79 11.96 -21.88
CA GLY A 23 -11.08 11.73 -22.54
C GLY A 23 -11.66 10.35 -22.33
N GLN A 24 -11.10 9.54 -21.43
CA GLN A 24 -11.59 8.21 -21.14
C GLN A 24 -12.64 8.22 -20.03
N VAL A 25 -13.60 7.32 -20.11
CA VAL A 25 -14.62 7.15 -19.08
C VAL A 25 -14.08 6.19 -18.02
N ALA A 26 -13.91 6.68 -16.81
CA ALA A 26 -13.33 5.91 -15.72
C ALA A 26 -13.99 6.26 -14.39
N TRP A 27 -14.11 5.25 -13.53
CA TRP A 27 -14.62 5.39 -12.17
C TRP A 27 -13.71 4.71 -11.17
N SER A 28 -13.70 5.24 -9.93
CA SER A 28 -13.02 4.66 -8.80
C SER A 28 -13.97 3.73 -8.03
N PHE A 29 -13.51 2.52 -7.75
CA PHE A 29 -14.22 1.54 -6.93
C PHE A 29 -13.21 0.86 -6.00
N PRO A 30 -12.70 1.56 -4.99
CA PRO A 30 -11.68 1.01 -4.12
C PRO A 30 -12.21 -0.18 -3.33
N LEU A 31 -11.49 -1.29 -3.38
CA LEU A 31 -11.84 -2.51 -2.66
C LEU A 31 -11.23 -2.57 -1.26
N ILE A 32 -10.20 -1.77 -1.03
CA ILE A 32 -9.47 -1.69 0.23
C ILE A 32 -9.47 -0.24 0.67
N GLU A 33 -9.62 -0.01 1.98
CA GLU A 33 -9.47 1.32 2.57
C GLU A 33 -8.41 1.30 3.66
N PHE A 34 -7.79 2.46 3.86
CA PHE A 34 -6.85 2.72 4.95
C PHE A 34 -7.49 3.67 5.94
N SER A 35 -7.35 3.38 7.22
CA SER A 35 -7.90 4.17 8.31
C SER A 35 -6.90 4.28 9.46
N PRO A 36 -7.09 5.21 10.43
CA PRO A 36 -6.18 5.33 11.56
C PRO A 36 -6.02 4.02 12.32
N GLY A 37 -4.79 3.69 12.65
CA GLY A 37 -4.46 2.52 13.45
C GLY A 37 -4.78 2.73 14.93
N ARG A 38 -4.94 1.63 15.65
CA ARG A 38 -5.29 1.67 17.07
C ARG A 38 -4.20 2.27 17.95
N GLU A 39 -2.96 2.38 17.48
CA GLU A 39 -1.84 2.93 18.23
C GLU A 39 -1.39 4.30 17.71
N LEU A 40 -2.06 4.83 16.69
CA LEU A 40 -1.68 6.09 16.06
C LEU A 40 -1.61 7.25 17.05
N ALA A 41 -2.55 7.33 17.98
CA ALA A 41 -2.58 8.42 18.98
C ALA A 41 -1.32 8.46 19.85
N THR A 42 -0.58 7.36 19.97
CA THR A 42 0.63 7.26 20.80
C THR A 42 1.92 7.53 20.02
N VAL A 43 1.87 7.73 18.71
CA VAL A 43 3.07 7.83 17.87
C VAL A 43 3.98 8.98 18.27
N ALA A 44 3.40 10.15 18.60
CA ALA A 44 4.19 11.33 18.99
C ALA A 44 4.95 11.07 20.29
N SER A 45 4.32 10.49 21.30
CA SER A 45 4.98 10.19 22.57
C SER A 45 6.04 9.11 22.43
N ARG A 46 5.79 8.08 21.61
CA ARG A 46 6.78 7.02 21.34
C ARG A 46 8.01 7.57 20.63
N LEU A 47 7.82 8.43 19.61
CA LEU A 47 8.92 9.07 18.90
C LEU A 47 9.73 9.98 19.83
N SER A 48 9.06 10.79 20.65
CA SER A 48 9.76 11.73 21.54
C SER A 48 10.53 11.06 22.67
N ALA A 49 10.22 9.82 22.99
CA ALA A 49 10.95 9.02 23.97
C ALA A 49 12.30 8.50 23.45
N LEU A 50 12.54 8.54 22.13
CA LEU A 50 13.76 8.05 21.53
C LEU A 50 14.92 9.03 21.74
N THR A 51 16.13 8.47 21.86
CA THR A 51 17.34 9.23 22.06
C THR A 51 18.29 9.07 20.89
N GLU A 52 19.47 9.70 20.99
CA GLU A 52 20.50 9.59 19.97
C GLU A 52 20.87 8.13 19.71
N ASN A 53 20.98 7.77 18.44
CA ASN A 53 21.29 6.42 17.95
C ASN A 53 20.17 5.39 18.09
N ASP A 54 19.02 5.76 18.63
CA ASP A 54 17.84 4.90 18.51
C ASP A 54 17.35 4.89 17.06
N LEU A 55 16.46 3.94 16.74
CA LEU A 55 16.11 3.62 15.36
C LEU A 55 14.61 3.81 15.14
N VAL A 56 14.25 4.38 13.99
CA VAL A 56 12.86 4.46 13.54
C VAL A 56 12.76 3.83 12.17
N PHE A 57 11.81 2.92 11.99
CA PHE A 57 11.54 2.24 10.72
C PHE A 57 10.16 2.60 10.21
N ALA A 58 10.06 2.96 8.94
CA ALA A 58 8.79 3.08 8.25
C ALA A 58 8.68 1.94 7.24
N LEU A 59 7.68 1.07 7.40
CA LEU A 59 7.52 -0.12 6.56
C LEU A 59 6.58 0.09 5.38
N SER A 60 5.92 1.24 5.31
CA SER A 60 5.09 1.61 4.16
C SER A 60 4.90 3.10 4.10
N GLN A 61 4.55 3.58 2.92
CA GLN A 61 4.20 4.99 2.71
C GLN A 61 2.99 5.40 3.55
N HIS A 62 2.03 4.49 3.75
CA HIS A 62 0.84 4.76 4.57
C HIS A 62 1.20 5.02 6.04
N ALA A 63 2.18 4.28 6.58
CA ALA A 63 2.66 4.52 7.94
C ALA A 63 3.20 5.95 8.09
N VAL A 64 3.95 6.42 7.12
CA VAL A 64 4.48 7.80 7.10
C VAL A 64 3.35 8.81 7.04
N THR A 65 2.39 8.62 6.13
CA THR A 65 1.28 9.55 5.92
C THR A 65 0.42 9.69 7.18
N PHE A 66 0.05 8.58 7.79
CA PHE A 66 -0.77 8.60 9.02
C PHE A 66 -0.01 9.17 10.21
N ALA A 67 1.26 8.77 10.39
CA ALA A 67 2.08 9.29 11.48
C ALA A 67 2.31 10.79 11.35
N ASP A 68 2.63 11.28 10.15
CA ASP A 68 2.85 12.70 9.91
C ASP A 68 1.58 13.53 10.17
N ALA A 69 0.43 13.06 9.70
CA ALA A 69 -0.84 13.74 9.96
C ALA A 69 -1.13 13.85 11.46
N GLU A 70 -0.86 12.78 12.21
CA GLU A 70 -1.05 12.77 13.67
C GLU A 70 -0.09 13.73 14.37
N LEU A 71 1.18 13.75 13.97
CA LEU A 71 2.17 14.69 14.50
C LEU A 71 1.74 16.13 14.27
N ARG A 72 1.29 16.45 13.06
CA ARG A 72 0.80 17.80 12.72
C ARG A 72 -0.42 18.19 13.54
N GLN A 73 -1.35 17.27 13.73
CA GLN A 73 -2.54 17.51 14.55
C GLN A 73 -2.18 17.83 15.99
N GLN A 74 -1.14 17.20 16.52
CA GLN A 74 -0.63 17.43 17.87
C GLN A 74 0.39 18.57 17.95
N GLU A 75 0.64 19.25 16.83
CA GLU A 75 1.65 20.32 16.72
C GLU A 75 3.06 19.83 17.11
N LYS A 76 3.39 18.61 16.71
CA LYS A 76 4.70 17.97 16.94
C LYS A 76 5.45 17.79 15.62
N SER A 77 6.78 17.68 15.74
CA SER A 77 7.66 17.43 14.61
C SER A 77 8.33 16.08 14.75
N TRP A 78 8.84 15.55 13.63
CA TRP A 78 9.68 14.37 13.65
C TRP A 78 10.97 14.67 14.45
N PRO A 79 11.32 13.84 15.46
CA PRO A 79 12.52 14.12 16.25
C PRO A 79 13.80 13.90 15.45
N SER A 80 14.83 14.71 15.72
CA SER A 80 16.10 14.68 14.99
C SER A 80 17.13 13.69 15.57
N LEU A 81 16.92 13.18 16.78
CA LEU A 81 17.89 12.34 17.47
C LEU A 81 18.01 10.92 16.90
N PRO A 82 16.91 10.20 16.62
CA PRO A 82 17.04 8.85 16.12
C PRO A 82 17.47 8.82 14.66
N ARG A 83 17.91 7.65 14.19
CA ARG A 83 18.19 7.37 12.79
C ARG A 83 16.94 6.80 12.14
N TYR A 84 16.68 7.18 10.90
CA TYR A 84 15.49 6.81 10.16
C TYR A 84 15.78 5.84 9.04
N PHE A 85 14.96 4.81 8.94
CA PHE A 85 15.05 3.74 7.94
C PHE A 85 13.70 3.53 7.26
N ALA A 86 13.73 3.17 5.99
CA ALA A 86 12.53 2.83 5.24
C ALA A 86 12.75 1.55 4.46
N ILE A 87 11.65 0.84 4.16
CA ILE A 87 11.71 -0.43 3.44
C ILE A 87 12.15 -0.25 1.99
N GLY A 88 11.88 0.89 1.38
CA GLY A 88 12.21 1.13 -0.01
C GLY A 88 12.19 2.61 -0.37
N ARG A 89 12.45 2.89 -1.63
CA ARG A 89 12.62 4.23 -2.15
C ARG A 89 11.40 5.13 -1.98
N THR A 90 10.22 4.62 -2.31
CA THR A 90 8.96 5.39 -2.22
C THR A 90 8.67 5.80 -0.78
N THR A 91 8.82 4.87 0.16
CA THR A 91 8.64 5.16 1.58
C THR A 91 9.72 6.11 2.10
N ALA A 92 10.98 5.92 1.68
CA ALA A 92 12.08 6.80 2.05
C ALA A 92 11.85 8.23 1.57
N LEU A 93 11.40 8.41 0.33
CA LEU A 93 11.07 9.73 -0.22
C LEU A 93 9.94 10.40 0.56
N ALA A 94 8.88 9.65 0.87
CA ALA A 94 7.76 10.15 1.65
C ALA A 94 8.21 10.63 3.04
N LEU A 95 9.03 9.84 3.73
CA LEU A 95 9.53 10.20 5.06
C LEU A 95 10.50 11.38 5.00
N HIS A 96 11.39 11.42 4.01
CA HIS A 96 12.28 12.56 3.79
C HIS A 96 11.50 13.86 3.55
N THR A 97 10.46 13.79 2.74
CA THR A 97 9.64 14.96 2.38
C THR A 97 8.99 15.58 3.62
N VAL A 98 8.48 14.79 4.54
CA VAL A 98 7.79 15.30 5.73
C VAL A 98 8.73 15.61 6.89
N SER A 99 9.87 14.94 6.98
CA SER A 99 10.83 15.12 8.10
C SER A 99 11.99 16.04 7.77
N GLY A 100 12.41 16.07 6.51
CA GLY A 100 13.63 16.76 6.09
C GLY A 100 14.91 16.00 6.41
N PHE A 101 14.82 14.81 7.01
CA PHE A 101 15.98 14.03 7.42
C PHE A 101 16.49 13.09 6.35
N ASN A 102 17.75 12.66 6.49
CA ASN A 102 18.31 11.60 5.68
C ASN A 102 17.71 10.25 6.10
N ILE A 103 17.21 9.48 5.12
CA ILE A 103 16.57 8.21 5.35
C ILE A 103 17.40 7.08 4.75
N HIS A 104 17.75 6.09 5.56
CA HIS A 104 18.47 4.90 5.10
C HIS A 104 17.48 3.89 4.52
N TYR A 105 17.77 3.35 3.35
CA TYR A 105 16.93 2.33 2.71
C TYR A 105 17.76 1.41 1.83
N PRO A 106 17.28 0.18 1.54
CA PRO A 106 18.02 -0.73 0.68
C PRO A 106 18.07 -0.23 -0.77
N LEU A 107 19.22 -0.28 -1.40
CA LEU A 107 19.43 0.23 -2.76
C LEU A 107 19.13 -0.78 -3.85
N ASP A 108 19.42 -2.07 -3.61
CA ASP A 108 19.28 -3.11 -4.62
C ASP A 108 17.85 -3.64 -4.74
N ARG A 109 17.29 -4.12 -3.64
CA ARG A 109 15.95 -4.68 -3.57
C ARG A 109 15.21 -4.14 -2.36
N GLU A 110 13.97 -3.77 -2.57
CA GLU A 110 13.13 -3.14 -1.53
C GLU A 110 12.42 -4.19 -0.69
N ILE A 111 13.20 -5.04 -0.02
CA ILE A 111 12.70 -6.13 0.83
C ILE A 111 13.38 -6.09 2.20
N SER A 112 12.72 -6.69 3.19
CA SER A 112 13.19 -6.71 4.58
C SER A 112 14.59 -7.31 4.72
N GLU A 113 14.88 -8.39 4.00
CA GLU A 113 16.16 -9.08 4.04
C GLU A 113 17.31 -8.15 3.64
N VAL A 114 17.12 -7.33 2.63
CA VAL A 114 18.15 -6.39 2.14
C VAL A 114 18.25 -5.17 3.06
N LEU A 115 17.15 -4.67 3.57
CA LEU A 115 17.18 -3.61 4.58
C LEU A 115 18.02 -4.01 5.78
N LEU A 116 17.84 -5.24 6.27
CA LEU A 116 18.56 -5.76 7.43
C LEU A 116 20.07 -5.98 7.18
N GLN A 117 20.53 -5.91 5.94
CA GLN A 117 21.95 -5.99 5.58
C GLN A 117 22.68 -4.64 5.69
N LEU A 118 21.96 -3.54 5.90
CA LEU A 118 22.60 -2.21 6.02
C LEU A 118 23.63 -2.21 7.15
N PRO A 119 24.81 -1.60 6.93
CA PRO A 119 25.86 -1.55 7.96
C PRO A 119 25.40 -0.96 9.29
N GLU A 120 24.52 0.03 9.24
CA GLU A 120 24.00 0.75 10.41
C GLU A 120 23.15 -0.14 11.30
N LEU A 121 22.71 -1.30 10.81
CA LEU A 121 21.83 -2.22 11.54
C LEU A 121 22.56 -3.45 12.07
N GLN A 122 23.89 -3.52 11.98
CA GLN A 122 24.64 -4.69 12.44
C GLN A 122 24.95 -4.64 13.95
N ASN A 123 25.26 -3.47 14.50
CA ASN A 123 25.64 -3.31 15.90
C ASN A 123 24.64 -2.41 16.64
N ILE A 124 23.51 -3.01 17.01
CA ILE A 124 22.37 -2.27 17.58
C ILE A 124 21.95 -2.77 18.96
N ALA A 125 22.78 -3.59 19.62
CA ALA A 125 22.49 -4.08 20.96
C ALA A 125 22.25 -2.90 21.93
N GLY A 126 21.18 -2.98 22.69
CA GLY A 126 20.79 -1.97 23.68
C GLY A 126 20.08 -0.73 23.09
N LYS A 127 19.97 -0.63 21.78
CA LYS A 127 19.22 0.47 21.14
C LYS A 127 17.74 0.17 21.11
N ARG A 128 16.93 1.23 21.12
CA ARG A 128 15.49 1.10 20.93
C ARG A 128 15.17 1.26 19.45
N ALA A 129 14.26 0.43 18.96
CA ALA A 129 13.80 0.44 17.57
C ALA A 129 12.29 0.58 17.55
N LEU A 130 11.79 1.70 17.02
CA LEU A 130 10.37 1.93 16.83
C LEU A 130 10.01 1.63 15.37
N ILE A 131 9.10 0.69 15.17
CA ILE A 131 8.67 0.27 13.83
C ILE A 131 7.27 0.79 13.58
N LEU A 132 7.15 1.71 12.62
CA LEU A 132 5.88 2.28 12.19
C LEU A 132 5.30 1.42 11.08
N ARG A 133 4.13 0.87 11.30
CA ARG A 133 3.52 -0.08 10.36
C ARG A 133 2.00 -0.04 10.39
N GLY A 134 1.36 -0.87 9.56
CA GLY A 134 -0.08 -1.12 9.61
C GLY A 134 -0.44 -2.26 10.55
N ASN A 135 -1.68 -2.72 10.45
CA ASN A 135 -2.23 -3.80 11.29
C ASN A 135 -1.83 -5.21 10.82
N GLY A 136 -0.94 -5.32 9.87
CA GLY A 136 -0.42 -6.59 9.35
C GLY A 136 0.99 -6.40 8.84
N GLY A 137 1.57 -7.47 8.27
CA GLY A 137 2.88 -7.45 7.67
C GLY A 137 3.81 -8.50 8.25
N ARG A 138 5.04 -8.53 7.73
CA ARG A 138 6.04 -9.50 8.13
C ARG A 138 6.66 -9.14 9.47
N GLU A 139 6.96 -10.18 10.26
CA GLU A 139 7.60 -10.02 11.57
C GLU A 139 9.14 -10.04 11.47
N LEU A 140 9.69 -10.30 10.29
CA LEU A 140 11.13 -10.53 10.10
C LEU A 140 12.00 -9.38 10.62
N ILE A 141 11.63 -8.14 10.36
CA ILE A 141 12.43 -6.99 10.81
C ILE A 141 12.48 -6.95 12.34
N GLY A 142 11.32 -7.03 12.99
CA GLY A 142 11.26 -7.01 14.46
C GLY A 142 11.99 -8.18 15.09
N GLU A 143 11.81 -9.38 14.56
CA GLU A 143 12.49 -10.59 15.07
C GLU A 143 14.01 -10.49 14.93
N THR A 144 14.48 -10.02 13.78
CA THR A 144 15.92 -9.88 13.51
C THR A 144 16.55 -8.81 14.39
N LEU A 145 15.93 -7.64 14.52
CA LEU A 145 16.43 -6.57 15.37
C LEU A 145 16.47 -7.01 16.84
N THR A 146 15.46 -7.73 17.28
CA THR A 146 15.43 -8.31 18.63
C THR A 146 16.57 -9.30 18.83
N ALA A 147 16.81 -10.18 17.87
CA ALA A 147 17.92 -11.13 17.91
C ALA A 147 19.29 -10.44 17.96
N ARG A 148 19.39 -9.24 17.40
CA ARG A 148 20.61 -8.40 17.46
C ARG A 148 20.73 -7.58 18.74
N GLY A 149 19.80 -7.74 19.67
CA GLY A 149 19.83 -7.09 20.99
C GLY A 149 19.14 -5.75 21.09
N ALA A 150 18.37 -5.34 20.10
CA ALA A 150 17.57 -4.11 20.15
C ALA A 150 16.27 -4.34 20.94
N ASP A 151 15.79 -3.28 21.59
CA ASP A 151 14.47 -3.24 22.21
C ASP A 151 13.48 -2.76 21.16
N VAL A 152 12.66 -3.67 20.64
CA VAL A 152 11.76 -3.42 19.52
C VAL A 152 10.35 -3.07 20.00
N ASP A 153 9.80 -1.98 19.47
CA ASP A 153 8.43 -1.54 19.71
C ASP A 153 7.73 -1.33 18.37
N PHE A 154 6.56 -1.93 18.20
CA PHE A 154 5.73 -1.72 17.01
C PHE A 154 4.67 -0.68 17.29
N CYS A 155 4.45 0.22 16.33
CA CYS A 155 3.35 1.18 16.39
C CYS A 155 2.46 1.01 15.16
N GLU A 156 1.24 0.54 15.39
CA GLU A 156 0.24 0.40 14.33
C GLU A 156 -0.37 1.76 14.01
N CYS A 157 0.16 2.43 13.00
CA CYS A 157 -0.25 3.77 12.59
C CYS A 157 -1.51 3.78 11.75
N TYR A 158 -1.81 2.68 11.05
CA TYR A 158 -2.97 2.60 10.18
C TYR A 158 -3.53 1.19 10.14
N GLN A 159 -4.77 1.09 9.69
CA GLN A 159 -5.42 -0.19 9.41
C GLN A 159 -5.72 -0.28 7.93
N ARG A 160 -5.49 -1.47 7.38
CA ARG A 160 -5.85 -1.83 6.01
C ARG A 160 -7.00 -2.82 6.10
N SER A 161 -8.13 -2.47 5.52
CA SER A 161 -9.34 -3.31 5.59
C SER A 161 -10.08 -3.32 4.27
N ALA A 162 -10.86 -4.39 4.05
CA ALA A 162 -11.76 -4.48 2.91
C ALA A 162 -12.90 -3.48 3.09
N LYS A 163 -13.26 -2.77 2.01
CA LYS A 163 -14.48 -1.96 2.00
C LYS A 163 -15.68 -2.88 1.85
N ASN A 164 -16.73 -2.56 2.59
CA ASN A 164 -17.97 -3.32 2.54
C ASN A 164 -18.90 -2.74 1.48
N TYR A 165 -19.32 -3.59 0.53
CA TYR A 165 -20.25 -3.24 -0.53
C TYR A 165 -21.33 -4.30 -0.65
N ASP A 166 -22.49 -3.90 -1.16
CA ASP A 166 -23.51 -4.84 -1.64
C ASP A 166 -23.09 -5.28 -3.06
N GLY A 167 -22.68 -6.52 -3.20
CA GLY A 167 -22.11 -7.03 -4.46
C GLY A 167 -23.08 -7.00 -5.63
N ALA A 168 -24.35 -7.32 -5.40
CA ALA A 168 -25.36 -7.30 -6.45
C ALA A 168 -25.66 -5.86 -6.91
N GLU A 169 -25.76 -4.93 -5.97
CA GLU A 169 -25.99 -3.52 -6.26
C GLU A 169 -24.82 -2.93 -7.05
N GLU A 170 -23.59 -3.22 -6.63
CA GLU A 170 -22.40 -2.74 -7.32
C GLU A 170 -22.26 -3.35 -8.72
N ALA A 171 -22.48 -4.64 -8.87
CA ALA A 171 -22.44 -5.30 -10.16
C ALA A 171 -23.45 -4.69 -11.14
N MET A 172 -24.67 -4.47 -10.67
CA MET A 172 -25.72 -3.83 -11.47
C MET A 172 -25.30 -2.41 -11.88
N ARG A 173 -24.76 -1.64 -10.95
CA ARG A 173 -24.30 -0.25 -11.21
C ARG A 173 -23.26 -0.22 -12.32
N TRP A 174 -22.21 -1.02 -12.19
CA TRP A 174 -21.08 -0.97 -13.11
C TRP A 174 -21.41 -1.58 -14.47
N GLN A 175 -22.23 -2.63 -14.50
CA GLN A 175 -22.73 -3.17 -15.75
C GLN A 175 -23.60 -2.13 -16.47
N SER A 176 -24.50 -1.45 -15.75
CA SER A 176 -25.39 -0.43 -16.32
C SER A 176 -24.62 0.77 -16.86
N ARG A 177 -23.48 1.09 -16.25
CA ARG A 177 -22.60 2.18 -16.72
C ARG A 177 -21.68 1.76 -17.86
N GLY A 178 -21.80 0.54 -18.35
CA GLY A 178 -21.05 0.06 -19.48
C GLY A 178 -19.58 -0.24 -19.18
N VAL A 179 -19.24 -0.59 -17.96
CA VAL A 179 -17.86 -0.97 -17.60
C VAL A 179 -17.45 -2.22 -18.35
N THR A 180 -16.37 -2.10 -19.11
CA THR A 180 -15.80 -3.19 -19.94
C THR A 180 -14.36 -3.50 -19.60
N THR A 181 -13.70 -2.68 -18.79
CA THR A 181 -12.32 -2.90 -18.34
C THR A 181 -12.24 -2.70 -16.85
N VAL A 182 -11.58 -3.63 -16.14
CA VAL A 182 -11.38 -3.56 -14.69
C VAL A 182 -9.88 -3.63 -14.40
N VAL A 183 -9.40 -2.74 -13.55
CA VAL A 183 -8.01 -2.67 -13.13
C VAL A 183 -7.87 -3.24 -11.73
N VAL A 184 -7.03 -4.28 -11.56
CA VAL A 184 -6.77 -4.93 -10.27
C VAL A 184 -5.26 -5.04 -10.07
N THR A 185 -4.76 -4.57 -8.94
CA THR A 185 -3.32 -4.47 -8.70
C THR A 185 -2.76 -5.43 -7.65
N SER A 186 -3.58 -6.29 -7.07
CA SER A 186 -3.11 -7.33 -6.13
C SER A 186 -3.98 -8.57 -6.17
N GLY A 187 -3.40 -9.71 -5.76
CA GLY A 187 -4.12 -10.97 -5.66
C GLY A 187 -5.26 -10.92 -4.63
N GLU A 188 -5.04 -10.22 -3.53
CA GLU A 188 -6.07 -10.01 -2.52
C GLU A 188 -7.27 -9.26 -3.09
N MET A 189 -7.03 -8.17 -3.82
CA MET A 189 -8.12 -7.41 -4.46
C MET A 189 -8.83 -8.23 -5.52
N LEU A 190 -8.11 -9.06 -6.26
CA LEU A 190 -8.71 -9.96 -7.25
C LEU A 190 -9.68 -10.94 -6.59
N GLN A 191 -9.27 -11.55 -5.47
CA GLN A 191 -10.14 -12.45 -4.71
C GLN A 191 -11.32 -11.71 -4.06
N GLN A 192 -11.10 -10.50 -3.56
CA GLN A 192 -12.18 -9.68 -3.01
C GLN A 192 -13.23 -9.34 -4.08
N LEU A 193 -12.78 -8.93 -5.25
CA LEU A 193 -13.68 -8.62 -6.37
C LEU A 193 -14.47 -9.86 -6.77
N TRP A 194 -13.79 -11.00 -6.91
CA TRP A 194 -14.44 -12.26 -7.25
C TRP A 194 -15.51 -12.65 -6.24
N SER A 195 -15.17 -12.60 -4.96
CA SER A 195 -16.09 -12.98 -3.89
C SER A 195 -17.27 -12.00 -3.74
N LEU A 196 -17.02 -10.71 -4.02
CA LEU A 196 -18.03 -9.66 -3.91
C LEU A 196 -19.13 -9.81 -4.98
N ILE A 197 -18.74 -10.10 -6.21
CA ILE A 197 -19.68 -10.12 -7.34
C ILE A 197 -20.44 -11.44 -7.36
N PRO A 198 -21.80 -11.43 -7.38
CA PRO A 198 -22.58 -12.65 -7.44
C PRO A 198 -22.32 -13.47 -8.70
N GLN A 199 -22.50 -14.79 -8.61
CA GLN A 199 -22.19 -15.74 -9.68
C GLN A 199 -22.80 -15.36 -11.03
N TRP A 200 -24.06 -14.96 -11.05
CA TRP A 200 -24.73 -14.56 -12.29
C TRP A 200 -23.97 -13.42 -12.99
N TYR A 201 -23.57 -12.39 -12.22
CA TYR A 201 -22.84 -11.25 -12.75
C TYR A 201 -21.38 -11.58 -13.10
N ARG A 202 -20.77 -12.54 -12.40
CA ARG A 202 -19.44 -13.03 -12.79
C ARG A 202 -19.49 -13.60 -14.22
N GLU A 203 -20.48 -14.45 -14.49
CA GLU A 203 -20.61 -15.15 -15.78
C GLU A 203 -21.06 -14.23 -16.91
N HIS A 204 -21.99 -13.30 -16.61
CA HIS A 204 -22.65 -12.50 -17.64
C HIS A 204 -22.04 -11.11 -17.84
N TRP A 205 -21.16 -10.70 -16.95
CA TRP A 205 -20.54 -9.38 -17.03
C TRP A 205 -19.04 -9.41 -16.69
N LEU A 206 -18.65 -9.76 -15.46
CA LEU A 206 -17.30 -9.57 -14.96
C LEU A 206 -16.25 -10.31 -15.77
N LEU A 207 -16.47 -11.60 -16.08
CA LEU A 207 -15.54 -12.40 -16.86
C LEU A 207 -15.46 -12.00 -18.34
N ARG A 208 -16.41 -11.20 -18.80
CA ARG A 208 -16.43 -10.64 -20.16
C ARG A 208 -15.69 -9.32 -20.25
N CYS A 209 -15.37 -8.71 -19.11
CA CYS A 209 -14.56 -7.53 -19.07
C CYS A 209 -13.09 -7.87 -19.37
N ARG A 210 -12.37 -6.93 -19.99
CA ARG A 210 -10.92 -6.99 -19.96
C ARG A 210 -10.43 -6.74 -18.55
N LEU A 211 -9.49 -7.56 -18.11
CA LEU A 211 -8.85 -7.38 -16.81
C LEU A 211 -7.42 -6.89 -17.03
N LEU A 212 -7.08 -5.73 -16.46
CA LEU A 212 -5.72 -5.22 -16.43
C LEU A 212 -5.12 -5.53 -15.06
N VAL A 213 -4.01 -6.28 -15.07
CA VAL A 213 -3.26 -6.69 -13.88
C VAL A 213 -1.81 -6.24 -14.00
N VAL A 214 -1.03 -6.40 -12.93
CA VAL A 214 0.32 -5.85 -12.83
C VAL A 214 1.43 -6.91 -12.84
N SER A 215 1.08 -8.18 -12.99
CA SER A 215 2.05 -9.25 -13.04
C SER A 215 1.50 -10.49 -13.75
N GLU A 216 2.40 -11.33 -14.26
CA GLU A 216 2.02 -12.62 -14.85
C GLU A 216 1.41 -13.55 -13.81
N ARG A 217 1.82 -13.45 -12.55
CA ARG A 217 1.23 -14.23 -11.46
C ARG A 217 -0.25 -13.90 -11.28
N LEU A 218 -0.59 -12.62 -11.29
CA LEU A 218 -1.99 -12.18 -11.21
C LEU A 218 -2.79 -12.61 -12.44
N ALA A 219 -2.19 -12.53 -13.63
CA ALA A 219 -2.81 -12.99 -14.86
C ALA A 219 -3.14 -14.50 -14.77
N HIS A 220 -2.22 -15.29 -14.22
CA HIS A 220 -2.44 -16.73 -14.03
C HIS A 220 -3.61 -16.99 -13.08
N LEU A 221 -3.65 -16.31 -11.94
CA LEU A 221 -4.77 -16.42 -11.00
C LEU A 221 -6.10 -16.03 -11.63
N ALA A 222 -6.09 -14.98 -12.45
CA ALA A 222 -7.30 -14.54 -13.15
C ALA A 222 -7.78 -15.58 -14.16
N ARG A 223 -6.87 -16.22 -14.90
CA ARG A 223 -7.22 -17.29 -15.84
C ARG A 223 -7.85 -18.48 -15.11
N GLU A 224 -7.32 -18.84 -13.96
CA GLU A 224 -7.89 -19.90 -13.12
C GLU A 224 -9.32 -19.60 -12.70
N LEU A 225 -9.65 -18.31 -12.47
CA LEU A 225 -11.00 -17.87 -12.14
C LEU A 225 -11.93 -17.81 -13.36
N GLY A 226 -11.38 -17.79 -14.58
CA GLY A 226 -12.15 -17.84 -15.82
C GLY A 226 -11.99 -16.64 -16.75
N TRP A 227 -11.19 -15.63 -16.41
CA TRP A 227 -10.93 -14.51 -17.32
C TRP A 227 -10.14 -15.00 -18.56
N GLN A 228 -10.52 -14.48 -19.72
CA GLN A 228 -9.87 -14.77 -21.00
C GLN A 228 -9.16 -13.54 -21.57
N ASP A 229 -9.74 -12.36 -21.44
CA ASP A 229 -9.17 -11.11 -21.93
C ASP A 229 -8.40 -10.42 -20.80
N ILE A 230 -7.09 -10.68 -20.74
CA ILE A 230 -6.22 -10.18 -19.67
C ILE A 230 -5.06 -9.43 -20.30
N LYS A 231 -4.78 -8.24 -19.76
CA LYS A 231 -3.60 -7.45 -20.11
C LYS A 231 -2.72 -7.28 -18.87
N VAL A 232 -1.41 -7.35 -19.04
CA VAL A 232 -0.44 -7.19 -17.96
C VAL A 232 0.30 -5.87 -18.17
N ALA A 233 0.25 -4.99 -17.18
CA ALA A 233 1.01 -3.74 -17.18
C ALA A 233 2.47 -4.01 -16.82
N ASP A 234 3.35 -3.11 -17.24
CA ASP A 234 4.79 -3.26 -17.00
C ASP A 234 5.15 -3.13 -15.51
N ASN A 235 4.36 -2.40 -14.75
CA ASN A 235 4.59 -2.17 -13.33
C ASN A 235 3.26 -1.84 -12.63
N ALA A 236 3.29 -1.74 -11.30
CA ALA A 236 2.11 -1.47 -10.48
C ALA A 236 1.79 0.01 -10.28
N ASP A 237 2.63 0.93 -10.78
CA ASP A 237 2.40 2.36 -10.64
C ASP A 237 1.37 2.88 -11.64
N ASN A 238 0.83 4.07 -11.36
CA ASN A 238 -0.20 4.69 -12.21
C ASN A 238 0.31 5.00 -13.62
N ASP A 239 1.59 5.32 -13.80
CA ASP A 239 2.16 5.58 -15.12
C ASP A 239 2.09 4.33 -16.00
N ALA A 240 2.48 3.19 -15.47
CA ALA A 240 2.42 1.91 -16.17
C ALA A 240 0.97 1.50 -16.48
N LEU A 241 0.05 1.69 -15.53
CA LEU A 241 -1.36 1.39 -15.73
C LEU A 241 -1.97 2.30 -16.80
N LEU A 242 -1.62 3.58 -16.79
CA LEU A 242 -2.10 4.53 -17.78
C LEU A 242 -1.63 4.15 -19.20
N ARG A 243 -0.36 3.78 -19.35
CA ARG A 243 0.18 3.30 -20.63
C ARG A 243 -0.57 2.07 -21.14
N ALA A 244 -0.87 1.14 -20.24
CA ALA A 244 -1.56 -0.10 -20.59
C ALA A 244 -3.03 0.12 -21.00
N LEU A 245 -3.63 1.23 -20.57
CA LEU A 245 -5.02 1.58 -20.85
C LEU A 245 -5.20 2.47 -22.08
N GLN A 246 -4.12 2.79 -22.76
CA GLN A 246 -4.17 3.62 -23.97
C GLN A 246 -4.16 2.78 -25.23
#